data_599551c9b3f36ee8022f45161dc16856
#
_entry.id   599551c9b3f36ee8022f45161dc16856
#
_cell.length_a   1.000
_cell.length_b   1.000
_cell.length_c   1.000
_cell.angle_alpha   90.00
_cell.angle_beta   90.00
_cell.angle_gamma   90.00
#
_symmetry.space_group_name_H-M   'P 1'
#
loop_
_entity.id
_entity.type
_entity.pdbx_description
1 polymer ?
#
loop_
_entity_poly.entity_id
_entity_poly.type
_entity_poly.pdbx_seq_one_letter_code
_entity_poly.pdbx_strand_id
1 'polypeptide(L)'
;MAELSYSEKLRNFPSVNYTSLRESADRRAYMQNQFDHYGITKTNVYLTERFEKISDYVQVTGTGLCMPEVHTQMGTIISHINLLRNWYISTDEEYAIFCEDDVSFESIKHWNFTWDEFVQNLPEYWNGVQLTKVMMPYCNPAGDPNLSLKITRGRWWGAHSLLRRPYVKVLLDRVCQGYNSYQLDSIYLDGVPYGPIIENLLYLQMGGIFNFPMLFEDASFDTTYKNKNKITVGVETANDAQYWSHRLIAEQWRTNGATLNFKDAMTLKE
;
A
#
# COMPACT_ATOMS: atom_id res chain seq x y z
N MET A 1 17.30 -9.31 -25.56
CA MET A 1 18.04 -9.12 -24.30
C MET A 1 17.91 -10.41 -23.50
N ALA A 2 18.94 -10.81 -22.73
CA ALA A 2 18.81 -11.93 -21.81
C ALA A 2 17.78 -11.54 -20.73
N GLU A 3 17.00 -12.51 -20.26
CA GLU A 3 16.05 -12.30 -19.17
C GLU A 3 16.83 -12.13 -17.86
N LEU A 4 16.49 -11.09 -17.09
CA LEU A 4 17.10 -10.82 -15.79
C LEU A 4 16.64 -11.90 -14.77
N SER A 5 17.58 -12.42 -13.99
CA SER A 5 17.27 -13.28 -12.84
C SER A 5 16.58 -12.48 -11.73
N TYR A 6 15.91 -13.16 -10.79
CA TYR A 6 15.27 -12.50 -9.65
C TYR A 6 16.30 -11.73 -8.79
N SER A 7 17.49 -12.27 -8.60
CA SER A 7 18.55 -11.61 -7.85
C SER A 7 19.05 -10.31 -8.52
N GLU A 8 19.05 -10.24 -9.85
CA GLU A 8 19.37 -9.02 -10.59
C GLU A 8 18.22 -8.02 -10.50
N LYS A 9 16.98 -8.46 -10.72
CA LYS A 9 15.78 -7.61 -10.59
C LYS A 9 15.66 -6.97 -9.21
N LEU A 10 16.00 -7.72 -8.15
CA LEU A 10 15.84 -7.31 -6.75
C LEU A 10 17.14 -6.84 -6.10
N ARG A 11 18.17 -6.52 -6.89
CA ARG A 11 19.39 -5.96 -6.32
C ARG A 11 19.07 -4.66 -5.55
N ASN A 12 19.56 -4.57 -4.30
CA ASN A 12 19.28 -3.47 -3.36
C ASN A 12 17.79 -3.28 -3.02
N PHE A 13 17.00 -4.33 -3.18
CA PHE A 13 15.58 -4.29 -2.79
C PHE A 13 15.47 -3.94 -1.29
N PRO A 14 14.57 -2.99 -0.92
CA PRO A 14 14.45 -2.54 0.45
C PRO A 14 13.78 -3.59 1.33
N SER A 15 13.70 -3.33 2.62
CA SER A 15 12.91 -4.16 3.50
C SER A 15 11.43 -4.09 3.14
N VAL A 16 10.75 -5.24 3.23
CA VAL A 16 9.30 -5.37 3.14
C VAL A 16 8.74 -5.48 4.56
N ASN A 17 7.99 -4.47 4.94
CA ASN A 17 7.37 -4.38 6.25
C ASN A 17 5.86 -4.54 6.07
N TYR A 18 5.24 -5.49 6.76
CA TYR A 18 3.82 -5.77 6.56
C TYR A 18 3.05 -5.97 7.86
N THR A 19 1.78 -5.60 7.84
CA THR A 19 0.86 -5.87 8.95
C THR A 19 0.18 -7.21 8.75
N SER A 20 -0.03 -7.95 9.84
CA SER A 20 -0.81 -9.19 9.83
C SER A 20 -1.55 -9.38 11.15
N LEU A 21 -2.77 -9.88 11.10
CA LEU A 21 -3.47 -10.29 12.31
C LEU A 21 -2.78 -11.52 12.92
N ARG A 22 -2.73 -11.61 14.25
CA ARG A 22 -2.10 -12.75 14.94
C ARG A 22 -2.70 -14.09 14.53
N GLU A 23 -4.00 -14.13 14.30
CA GLU A 23 -4.72 -15.31 13.85
C GLU A 23 -4.52 -15.66 12.36
N SER A 24 -4.03 -14.75 11.52
CA SER A 24 -3.85 -14.98 10.06
C SER A 24 -2.53 -15.68 9.73
N ALA A 25 -2.32 -16.88 10.29
CA ALA A 25 -1.08 -17.64 10.06
C ALA A 25 -0.92 -18.13 8.62
N ASP A 26 -2.02 -18.41 7.95
CA ASP A 26 -2.10 -18.80 6.54
C ASP A 26 -1.63 -17.68 5.60
N ARG A 27 -2.05 -16.44 5.84
CA ARG A 27 -1.58 -15.27 5.08
C ARG A 27 -0.08 -15.02 5.29
N ARG A 28 0.41 -15.16 6.53
CA ARG A 28 1.86 -15.06 6.77
C ARG A 28 2.66 -16.17 6.09
N ALA A 29 2.13 -17.39 6.04
CA ALA A 29 2.75 -18.48 5.28
C ALA A 29 2.77 -18.18 3.78
N TYR A 30 1.70 -17.59 3.23
CA TYR A 30 1.64 -17.12 1.85
C TYR A 30 2.72 -16.05 1.58
N MET A 31 2.85 -15.04 2.44
CA MET A 31 3.89 -14.02 2.32
C MET A 31 5.29 -14.63 2.36
N GLN A 32 5.55 -15.55 3.32
CA GLN A 32 6.84 -16.22 3.44
C GLN A 32 7.19 -17.04 2.20
N ASN A 33 6.24 -17.77 1.63
CA ASN A 33 6.44 -18.53 0.40
C ASN A 33 6.84 -17.64 -0.77
N GLN A 34 6.27 -16.44 -0.88
CA GLN A 34 6.67 -15.47 -1.91
C GLN A 34 8.08 -14.93 -1.64
N PHE A 35 8.41 -14.58 -0.40
CA PHE A 35 9.73 -14.10 -0.03
C PHE A 35 10.81 -15.13 -0.38
N ASP A 36 10.58 -16.38 -0.03
CA ASP A 36 11.48 -17.49 -0.35
C ASP A 36 11.62 -17.69 -1.86
N HIS A 37 10.50 -17.63 -2.59
CA HIS A 37 10.48 -17.81 -4.04
C HIS A 37 11.28 -16.73 -4.79
N TYR A 38 11.15 -15.46 -4.39
CA TYR A 38 11.83 -14.34 -5.04
C TYR A 38 13.19 -13.99 -4.41
N GLY A 39 13.56 -14.61 -3.29
CA GLY A 39 14.79 -14.31 -2.57
C GLY A 39 14.75 -12.99 -1.82
N ILE A 40 13.58 -12.56 -1.34
CA ILE A 40 13.40 -11.36 -0.52
C ILE A 40 13.75 -11.71 0.92
N THR A 41 14.90 -11.23 1.40
CA THR A 41 15.45 -11.62 2.71
C THR A 41 15.23 -10.59 3.82
N LYS A 42 14.97 -9.34 3.47
CA LYS A 42 14.72 -8.26 4.44
C LYS A 42 13.22 -8.11 4.65
N THR A 43 12.66 -8.81 5.61
CA THR A 43 11.22 -8.80 5.88
C THR A 43 10.92 -8.59 7.35
N ASN A 44 9.91 -7.81 7.67
CA ASN A 44 9.45 -7.57 9.03
C ASN A 44 7.92 -7.66 9.08
N VAL A 45 7.39 -8.42 10.02
CA VAL A 45 5.95 -8.49 10.29
C VAL A 45 5.59 -7.71 11.55
N TYR A 46 4.59 -6.85 11.45
CA TYR A 46 3.93 -6.26 12.61
C TYR A 46 2.65 -7.05 12.90
N LEU A 47 2.68 -7.82 13.98
CA LEU A 47 1.52 -8.59 14.43
C LEU A 47 0.55 -7.69 15.16
N THR A 48 -0.65 -7.56 14.63
CA THR A 48 -1.73 -6.78 15.20
C THR A 48 -2.87 -7.68 15.68
N GLU A 49 -3.73 -7.11 16.48
CA GLU A 49 -4.96 -7.74 16.98
C GLU A 49 -6.18 -7.03 16.41
N ARG A 50 -7.32 -7.71 16.42
CA ARG A 50 -8.58 -7.07 16.06
C ARG A 50 -8.95 -6.06 17.15
N PHE A 51 -9.13 -4.83 16.75
CA PHE A 51 -9.61 -3.77 17.62
C PHE A 51 -11.14 -3.88 17.74
N GLU A 52 -11.62 -4.65 18.71
CA GLU A 52 -13.06 -4.72 19.00
C GLU A 52 -13.55 -3.50 19.79
N LYS A 53 -12.64 -2.88 20.58
CA LYS A 53 -12.88 -1.67 21.37
C LYS A 53 -11.64 -0.79 21.37
N ILE A 54 -11.55 0.10 20.39
CA ILE A 54 -10.40 1.02 20.28
C ILE A 54 -10.27 1.91 21.51
N SER A 55 -11.40 2.33 22.11
CA SER A 55 -11.43 3.24 23.26
C SER A 55 -10.72 2.74 24.50
N ASP A 56 -10.52 1.43 24.66
CA ASP A 56 -9.96 0.87 25.88
C ASP A 56 -8.42 0.92 25.91
N TYR A 57 -7.76 1.02 24.77
CA TYR A 57 -6.31 0.94 24.65
C TYR A 57 -5.67 2.07 23.85
N VAL A 58 -6.45 2.82 23.10
CA VAL A 58 -5.96 3.81 22.16
C VAL A 58 -6.76 5.10 22.27
N GLN A 59 -6.07 6.18 22.53
CA GLN A 59 -6.66 7.51 22.47
C GLN A 59 -6.59 8.01 21.04
N VAL A 60 -7.74 8.21 20.42
CA VAL A 60 -7.83 8.81 19.09
C VAL A 60 -8.59 10.12 19.21
N THR A 61 -7.92 11.20 18.83
CA THR A 61 -8.51 12.53 18.71
C THR A 61 -8.56 12.92 17.24
N GLY A 62 -9.48 13.80 16.88
CA GLY A 62 -9.60 14.30 15.52
C GLY A 62 -11.04 14.64 15.15
N THR A 63 -11.19 15.34 14.03
CA THR A 63 -12.49 15.76 13.49
C THR A 63 -12.97 14.74 12.45
N GLY A 64 -14.27 14.47 12.42
CA GLY A 64 -14.89 13.60 11.40
C GLY A 64 -14.88 12.11 11.72
N LEU A 65 -14.60 11.71 12.98
CA LEU A 65 -14.59 10.33 13.45
C LEU A 65 -16.01 9.73 13.65
N CYS A 66 -17.04 10.32 13.09
CA CYS A 66 -18.44 10.04 13.44
C CYS A 66 -19.06 8.86 12.68
N MET A 67 -18.37 7.69 12.59
CA MET A 67 -18.97 6.51 11.96
C MET A 67 -18.83 5.28 12.86
N PRO A 68 -19.92 4.53 13.15
CA PRO A 68 -19.85 3.29 13.94
C PRO A 68 -19.00 2.17 13.29
N GLU A 69 -18.77 2.27 11.99
CA GLU A 69 -17.97 1.32 11.21
C GLU A 69 -16.45 1.57 11.30
N VAL A 70 -16.08 2.62 12.00
CA VAL A 70 -14.71 3.15 12.15
C VAL A 70 -13.77 2.17 12.87
N HIS A 71 -14.28 1.24 13.69
CA HIS A 71 -13.40 0.41 14.51
C HIS A 71 -12.45 -0.47 13.71
N THR A 72 -12.90 -1.11 12.64
CA THR A 72 -12.04 -1.98 11.83
C THR A 72 -11.07 -1.16 10.97
N GLN A 73 -11.55 -0.09 10.32
CA GLN A 73 -10.70 0.83 9.56
C GLN A 73 -9.68 1.51 10.47
N MET A 74 -10.09 1.90 11.68
CA MET A 74 -9.20 2.49 12.66
C MET A 74 -8.13 1.51 13.11
N GLY A 75 -8.47 0.23 13.27
CA GLY A 75 -7.50 -0.84 13.55
C GLY A 75 -6.44 -0.95 12.46
N THR A 76 -6.84 -0.91 11.20
CA THR A 76 -5.92 -0.91 10.05
C THR A 76 -5.00 0.31 10.08
N ILE A 77 -5.55 1.52 10.27
CA ILE A 77 -4.78 2.76 10.34
C ILE A 77 -3.72 2.70 11.46
N ILE A 78 -4.13 2.30 12.67
CA ILE A 78 -3.23 2.22 13.81
C ILE A 78 -2.15 1.16 13.60
N SER A 79 -2.50 0.03 12.98
CA SER A 79 -1.54 -1.02 12.65
C SER A 79 -0.47 -0.52 11.68
N HIS A 80 -0.86 0.23 10.66
CA HIS A 80 0.09 0.84 9.72
C HIS A 80 0.93 1.94 10.38
N ILE A 81 0.36 2.81 11.21
CA ILE A 81 1.14 3.81 11.97
C ILE A 81 2.19 3.13 12.85
N ASN A 82 1.82 2.06 13.54
CA ASN A 82 2.76 1.33 14.39
C ASN A 82 3.81 0.57 13.58
N LEU A 83 3.46 0.03 12.41
CA LEU A 83 4.42 -0.55 11.48
C LEU A 83 5.45 0.48 11.03
N LEU A 84 5.01 1.67 10.60
CA LEU A 84 5.88 2.78 10.21
C LEU A 84 6.78 3.23 11.37
N ARG A 85 6.22 3.34 12.58
CA ARG A 85 6.97 3.71 13.78
C ARG A 85 8.05 2.68 14.11
N ASN A 86 7.70 1.39 14.11
CA ASN A 86 8.66 0.32 14.38
C ASN A 86 9.81 0.34 13.39
N TRP A 87 9.52 0.43 12.09
CA TRP A 87 10.55 0.56 11.09
C TRP A 87 11.42 1.80 11.31
N TYR A 88 10.80 2.95 11.57
CA TYR A 88 11.51 4.23 11.75
C TYR A 88 12.50 4.20 12.93
N ILE A 89 12.15 3.54 14.03
CA ILE A 89 13.01 3.48 15.23
C ILE A 89 14.01 2.32 15.23
N SER A 90 13.76 1.26 14.45
CA SER A 90 14.57 0.04 14.45
C SER A 90 15.58 -0.07 13.31
N THR A 91 15.49 0.80 12.30
CA THR A 91 16.38 0.78 11.13
C THR A 91 16.87 2.18 10.80
N ASP A 92 17.92 2.25 9.94
CA ASP A 92 18.38 3.49 9.33
C ASP A 92 18.17 3.49 7.80
N GLU A 93 17.34 2.60 7.28
CA GLU A 93 17.06 2.53 5.85
C GLU A 93 16.46 3.85 5.35
N GLU A 94 16.86 4.27 4.15
CA GLU A 94 16.39 5.52 3.54
C GLU A 94 14.91 5.43 3.13
N TYR A 95 14.48 4.24 2.71
CA TYR A 95 13.12 3.95 2.31
C TYR A 95 12.80 2.46 2.51
N ALA A 96 11.53 2.12 2.59
CA ALA A 96 11.06 0.74 2.70
C ALA A 96 9.69 0.55 2.04
N ILE A 97 9.35 -0.71 1.77
CA ILE A 97 8.00 -1.11 1.34
C ILE A 97 7.16 -1.39 2.59
N PHE A 98 5.94 -0.87 2.57
CA PHE A 98 4.91 -1.11 3.59
C PHE A 98 3.67 -1.68 2.92
N CYS A 99 3.11 -2.78 3.46
CA CYS A 99 1.97 -3.47 2.86
C CYS A 99 1.13 -4.23 3.89
N GLU A 100 0.08 -4.87 3.42
CA GLU A 100 -0.72 -5.83 4.16
C GLU A 100 -0.27 -7.27 3.84
N ASP A 101 -0.82 -8.26 4.52
CA ASP A 101 -0.39 -9.67 4.42
C ASP A 101 -1.05 -10.45 3.26
N ASP A 102 -1.65 -9.74 2.31
CA ASP A 102 -2.27 -10.30 1.10
C ASP A 102 -1.69 -9.74 -0.21
N VAL A 103 -0.56 -9.04 -0.13
CA VAL A 103 0.10 -8.51 -1.31
C VAL A 103 0.77 -9.61 -2.14
N SER A 104 0.64 -9.52 -3.46
CA SER A 104 1.32 -10.40 -4.41
C SER A 104 2.54 -9.74 -5.03
N PHE A 105 3.67 -10.45 -5.03
CA PHE A 105 4.92 -10.08 -5.70
C PHE A 105 5.06 -10.71 -7.09
N GLU A 106 4.02 -11.32 -7.62
CA GLU A 106 4.06 -12.08 -8.86
C GLU A 106 4.51 -11.25 -10.08
N SER A 107 4.29 -9.93 -10.05
CA SER A 107 4.72 -9.03 -11.13
C SER A 107 6.23 -9.04 -11.36
N ILE A 108 7.05 -9.36 -10.34
CA ILE A 108 8.52 -9.38 -10.43
C ILE A 108 9.01 -10.26 -11.57
N LYS A 109 8.34 -11.37 -11.84
CA LYS A 109 8.71 -12.27 -12.95
C LYS A 109 8.68 -11.57 -14.31
N HIS A 110 7.85 -10.54 -14.46
CA HIS A 110 7.63 -9.82 -15.70
C HIS A 110 8.44 -8.53 -15.85
N TRP A 111 9.17 -8.10 -14.80
CA TRP A 111 9.98 -6.90 -14.89
C TRP A 111 11.15 -7.11 -15.85
N ASN A 112 11.37 -6.15 -16.74
CA ASN A 112 12.53 -6.09 -17.61
C ASN A 112 13.54 -5.01 -17.18
N PHE A 113 13.43 -4.56 -15.95
CA PHE A 113 14.27 -3.58 -15.26
C PHE A 113 14.63 -4.10 -13.86
N THR A 114 15.60 -3.44 -13.23
CA THR A 114 16.02 -3.71 -11.85
C THR A 114 15.36 -2.74 -10.88
N TRP A 115 15.30 -3.12 -9.60
CA TRP A 115 14.84 -2.22 -8.54
C TRP A 115 15.67 -0.94 -8.47
N ASP A 116 17.00 -1.04 -8.66
CA ASP A 116 17.88 0.12 -8.70
C ASP A 116 17.49 1.10 -9.81
N GLU A 117 17.21 0.59 -11.01
CA GLU A 117 16.74 1.43 -12.11
C GLU A 117 15.40 2.08 -11.80
N PHE A 118 14.49 1.35 -11.15
CA PHE A 118 13.21 1.91 -10.74
C PHE A 118 13.40 3.12 -9.81
N VAL A 119 14.16 2.95 -8.72
CA VAL A 119 14.38 4.02 -7.74
C VAL A 119 15.13 5.20 -8.35
N GLN A 120 16.16 4.95 -9.18
CA GLN A 120 16.95 5.99 -9.86
C GLN A 120 16.13 6.82 -10.86
N ASN A 121 15.06 6.28 -11.40
CA ASN A 121 14.19 7.00 -12.34
C ASN A 121 12.97 7.65 -11.67
N LEU A 122 12.81 7.53 -10.35
CA LEU A 122 11.82 8.31 -9.63
C LEU A 122 12.20 9.81 -9.65
N PRO A 123 11.22 10.73 -9.71
CA PRO A 123 11.48 12.16 -9.60
C PRO A 123 12.26 12.49 -8.31
N GLU A 124 13.23 13.39 -8.37
CA GLU A 124 14.12 13.73 -7.24
C GLU A 124 13.35 14.05 -5.95
N TYR A 125 12.17 14.66 -6.09
CA TYR A 125 11.31 15.08 -4.98
C TYR A 125 10.31 14.01 -4.52
N TRP A 126 10.49 12.73 -4.93
CA TRP A 126 9.57 11.70 -4.47
C TRP A 126 9.63 11.50 -2.95
N ASN A 127 8.48 11.38 -2.35
CA ASN A 127 8.29 11.07 -0.92
C ASN A 127 7.72 9.67 -0.72
N GLY A 128 6.93 9.23 -1.67
CA GLY A 128 6.36 7.89 -1.68
C GLY A 128 5.88 7.46 -3.05
N VAL A 129 5.76 6.16 -3.22
CA VAL A 129 5.16 5.55 -4.40
C VAL A 129 4.10 4.56 -3.94
N GLN A 130 2.90 4.76 -4.38
CA GLN A 130 1.82 3.80 -4.25
C GLN A 130 2.08 2.66 -5.24
N LEU A 131 2.27 1.45 -4.74
CA LEU A 131 2.69 0.28 -5.52
C LEU A 131 1.52 -0.55 -6.04
N THR A 132 0.32 -0.25 -5.61
CA THR A 132 -0.92 -0.88 -6.10
C THR A 132 -1.83 0.16 -6.72
N LYS A 133 -2.80 -0.29 -7.46
CA LYS A 133 -3.85 0.56 -8.02
C LYS A 133 -5.17 -0.18 -8.01
N VAL A 134 -6.16 0.38 -7.35
CA VAL A 134 -7.55 -0.07 -7.47
C VAL A 134 -8.26 0.81 -8.51
N MET A 135 -8.86 0.21 -9.52
CA MET A 135 -9.64 0.91 -10.53
C MET A 135 -11.11 0.76 -10.20
N MET A 136 -11.77 1.86 -9.85
CA MET A 136 -13.20 1.86 -9.63
C MET A 136 -13.93 1.89 -10.97
N PRO A 137 -14.76 0.91 -11.29
CA PRO A 137 -15.47 0.83 -12.59
C PRO A 137 -16.30 2.07 -12.91
N TYR A 138 -16.79 2.76 -11.87
CA TYR A 138 -17.63 3.95 -12.03
C TYR A 138 -16.85 5.24 -12.27
N CYS A 139 -15.56 5.27 -11.88
CA CYS A 139 -14.75 6.49 -11.96
C CYS A 139 -14.00 6.58 -13.26
N ASN A 140 -13.68 5.46 -13.88
CA ASN A 140 -13.06 5.38 -15.19
C ASN A 140 -13.19 3.95 -15.75
N PRO A 141 -14.28 3.63 -16.48
CA PRO A 141 -14.47 2.30 -17.07
C PRO A 141 -13.39 1.93 -18.10
N ALA A 142 -12.68 2.94 -18.63
CA ALA A 142 -11.48 2.77 -19.46
C ALA A 142 -10.20 3.01 -18.64
N GLY A 143 -10.26 2.81 -17.31
CA GLY A 143 -9.14 3.07 -16.39
C GLY A 143 -7.84 2.60 -17.02
N ASP A 144 -6.95 3.57 -17.25
CA ASP A 144 -5.69 3.36 -17.95
C ASP A 144 -4.86 2.27 -17.24
N PRO A 145 -4.83 1.03 -17.76
CA PRO A 145 -4.06 -0.05 -17.19
C PRO A 145 -2.56 0.11 -17.48
N ASN A 146 -2.15 1.25 -18.06
CA ASN A 146 -0.77 1.45 -18.46
C ASN A 146 0.16 1.39 -17.27
N LEU A 147 1.19 0.60 -17.41
CA LEU A 147 2.32 0.55 -16.50
C LEU A 147 3.13 1.84 -16.68
N SER A 148 2.69 2.92 -16.05
CA SER A 148 3.33 4.24 -16.15
C SER A 148 3.29 4.97 -14.82
N LEU A 149 4.37 5.72 -14.55
CA LEU A 149 4.46 6.57 -13.37
C LEU A 149 3.48 7.74 -13.49
N LYS A 150 2.70 7.98 -12.45
CA LYS A 150 1.72 9.06 -12.40
C LYS A 150 1.77 9.74 -11.04
N ILE A 151 1.45 11.03 -10.99
CA ILE A 151 1.18 11.72 -9.74
C ILE A 151 -0.14 11.16 -9.18
N THR A 152 -0.13 10.68 -7.94
CA THR A 152 -1.36 10.27 -7.28
C THR A 152 -1.99 11.46 -6.56
N ARG A 153 -3.31 11.54 -6.64
CA ARG A 153 -4.11 12.51 -5.89
C ARG A 153 -4.83 11.87 -4.70
N GLY A 154 -4.36 10.68 -4.30
CA GLY A 154 -4.82 9.97 -3.11
C GLY A 154 -6.31 9.70 -3.06
N ARG A 155 -6.78 8.67 -3.73
CA ARG A 155 -8.15 8.14 -3.56
C ARG A 155 -8.11 6.63 -3.64
N TRP A 156 -8.65 5.94 -2.63
CA TRP A 156 -9.07 4.51 -2.64
C TRP A 156 -8.11 3.51 -3.34
N TRP A 157 -6.85 3.34 -2.87
CA TRP A 157 -5.87 2.66 -3.71
C TRP A 157 -5.05 1.57 -3.03
N GLY A 158 -5.42 1.15 -1.84
CA GLY A 158 -4.63 0.17 -1.07
C GLY A 158 -3.40 0.76 -0.36
N ALA A 159 -3.03 0.15 0.75
CA ALA A 159 -1.98 0.63 1.64
C ALA A 159 -0.55 0.20 1.22
N HIS A 160 -0.39 -0.38 0.02
CA HIS A 160 0.89 -0.91 -0.43
C HIS A 160 1.75 0.21 -1.00
N SER A 161 2.78 0.60 -0.27
CA SER A 161 3.55 1.80 -0.55
C SER A 161 5.05 1.61 -0.36
N LEU A 162 5.83 2.31 -1.17
CA LEU A 162 7.23 2.61 -0.94
C LEU A 162 7.29 4.01 -0.34
N LEU A 163 7.84 4.16 0.87
CA LEU A 163 7.91 5.46 1.56
C LEU A 163 9.32 5.80 1.96
N ARG A 164 9.72 7.06 1.77
CA ARG A 164 11.01 7.59 2.23
C ARG A 164 10.97 7.93 3.72
N ARG A 165 12.09 7.73 4.38
CA ARG A 165 12.28 8.00 5.80
C ARG A 165 11.91 9.42 6.24
N PRO A 166 12.30 10.49 5.54
CA PRO A 166 11.89 11.84 5.90
C PRO A 166 10.37 12.03 5.87
N TYR A 167 9.70 11.39 4.89
CA TYR A 167 8.25 11.44 4.79
C TYR A 167 7.56 10.68 5.94
N VAL A 168 8.04 9.49 6.26
CA VAL A 168 7.55 8.71 7.41
C VAL A 168 7.71 9.50 8.71
N LYS A 169 8.82 10.22 8.89
CA LYS A 169 9.01 11.10 10.05
C LYS A 169 7.91 12.15 10.14
N VAL A 170 7.63 12.85 9.06
CA VAL A 170 6.56 13.88 9.03
C VAL A 170 5.19 13.29 9.35
N LEU A 171 4.87 12.09 8.82
CA LEU A 171 3.64 11.39 9.15
C LEU A 171 3.56 11.07 10.65
N LEU A 172 4.61 10.50 11.21
CA LEU A 172 4.64 10.12 12.63
C LEU A 172 4.57 11.34 13.55
N ASP A 173 5.31 12.40 13.25
CA ASP A 173 5.28 13.67 14.02
C ASP A 173 3.88 14.29 14.03
N ARG A 174 3.13 14.12 12.94
CA ARG A 174 1.78 14.67 12.82
C ARG A 174 0.71 13.84 13.53
N VAL A 175 0.78 12.51 13.42
CA VAL A 175 -0.29 11.65 13.89
C VAL A 175 -0.05 11.08 15.29
N CYS A 176 1.21 10.94 15.74
CA CYS A 176 1.53 10.36 17.02
C CYS A 176 1.65 11.44 18.10
N GLN A 177 0.71 11.46 19.05
CA GLN A 177 0.73 12.37 20.20
C GLN A 177 1.40 11.75 21.43
N GLY A 178 1.69 10.45 21.39
CA GLY A 178 2.31 9.69 22.49
C GLY A 178 2.24 8.19 22.23
N TYR A 179 2.49 7.41 23.27
CA TYR A 179 2.30 5.97 23.22
C TYR A 179 0.80 5.66 23.19
N ASN A 180 0.35 4.95 22.15
CA ASN A 180 -1.07 4.64 21.93
C ASN A 180 -2.00 5.87 21.89
N SER A 181 -1.48 7.05 21.55
CA SER A 181 -2.26 8.27 21.39
C SER A 181 -2.04 8.83 19.98
N TYR A 182 -3.12 8.98 19.22
CA TYR A 182 -3.10 9.35 17.82
C TYR A 182 -4.07 10.48 17.51
N GLN A 183 -3.63 11.43 16.70
CA GLN A 183 -4.50 12.46 16.14
C GLN A 183 -4.77 12.12 14.67
N LEU A 184 -6.02 11.81 14.36
CA LEU A 184 -6.48 11.41 13.03
C LEU A 184 -7.58 12.37 12.57
N ASP A 185 -7.18 13.44 11.90
CA ASP A 185 -8.12 14.41 11.35
C ASP A 185 -8.67 13.93 10.00
N SER A 186 -9.94 14.24 9.75
CA SER A 186 -10.50 14.13 8.41
C SER A 186 -9.75 15.05 7.46
N ILE A 187 -9.43 14.52 6.29
CA ILE A 187 -8.78 15.29 5.23
C ILE A 187 -9.84 15.82 4.29
N TYR A 188 -9.76 17.11 3.98
CA TYR A 188 -10.67 17.76 3.03
C TYR A 188 -10.00 17.83 1.66
N LEU A 189 -10.64 17.22 0.65
CA LEU A 189 -10.28 17.36 -0.75
C LEU A 189 -11.42 18.05 -1.48
N ASP A 190 -11.11 19.16 -2.14
CA ASP A 190 -12.10 19.97 -2.87
C ASP A 190 -13.34 20.33 -2.01
N GLY A 191 -13.12 20.58 -0.70
CA GLY A 191 -14.19 20.93 0.24
C GLY A 191 -15.03 19.74 0.74
N VAL A 192 -14.77 18.54 0.31
CA VAL A 192 -15.46 17.31 0.76
C VAL A 192 -14.64 16.65 1.87
N PRO A 193 -15.24 16.35 3.04
CA PRO A 193 -14.55 15.65 4.10
C PRO A 193 -14.37 14.17 3.72
N TYR A 194 -13.14 13.70 3.78
CA TYR A 194 -12.82 12.27 3.71
C TYR A 194 -12.46 11.78 5.11
N GLY A 195 -13.12 10.72 5.54
CA GLY A 195 -12.80 10.09 6.81
C GLY A 195 -11.35 9.61 6.88
N PRO A 196 -10.83 9.33 8.06
CA PRO A 196 -9.50 8.79 8.24
C PRO A 196 -9.47 7.36 7.69
N ILE A 197 -8.96 7.21 6.48
CA ILE A 197 -8.58 5.94 5.87
C ILE A 197 -7.07 5.93 5.67
N ILE A 198 -6.48 4.75 5.62
CA ILE A 198 -5.03 4.61 5.59
C ILE A 198 -4.42 5.28 4.36
N GLU A 199 -5.07 5.20 3.23
CA GLU A 199 -4.58 5.82 1.98
C GLU A 199 -4.54 7.34 2.08
N ASN A 200 -5.55 7.96 2.70
CA ASN A 200 -5.54 9.40 2.95
C ASN A 200 -4.39 9.80 3.87
N LEU A 201 -4.16 9.00 4.90
CA LEU A 201 -3.04 9.22 5.81
C LEU A 201 -1.70 9.13 5.08
N LEU A 202 -1.50 8.08 4.28
CA LEU A 202 -0.22 7.83 3.61
C LEU A 202 0.07 8.77 2.44
N TYR A 203 -0.95 9.27 1.74
CA TYR A 203 -0.72 9.92 0.44
C TYR A 203 -1.11 11.40 0.38
N LEU A 204 -1.90 11.91 1.33
CA LEU A 204 -2.42 13.29 1.26
C LEU A 204 -1.69 14.29 2.17
N GLN A 205 -0.68 13.86 2.91
CA GLN A 205 -0.02 14.72 3.90
C GLN A 205 0.98 15.69 3.30
N MET A 206 1.62 15.31 2.21
CA MET A 206 2.65 16.08 1.50
C MET A 206 2.62 15.74 0.02
N GLY A 207 3.16 16.62 -0.82
CA GLY A 207 3.39 16.32 -2.23
C GLY A 207 4.50 15.29 -2.47
N GLY A 208 4.78 15.00 -3.73
CA GLY A 208 5.81 14.03 -4.12
C GLY A 208 5.38 12.57 -3.96
N ILE A 209 4.09 12.30 -4.06
CA ILE A 209 3.52 10.96 -4.06
C ILE A 209 3.15 10.55 -5.48
N PHE A 210 3.63 9.39 -5.88
CA PHE A 210 3.45 8.84 -7.21
C PHE A 210 2.73 7.49 -7.13
N ASN A 211 2.20 7.03 -8.25
CA ASN A 211 1.68 5.68 -8.41
C ASN A 211 2.42 4.97 -9.54
N PHE A 212 2.89 3.77 -9.26
CA PHE A 212 3.40 2.82 -10.24
C PHE A 212 2.98 1.42 -9.79
N PRO A 213 2.06 0.75 -10.49
CA PRO A 213 1.45 -0.48 -10.01
C PRO A 213 2.38 -1.68 -10.21
N MET A 214 3.28 -1.92 -9.27
CA MET A 214 4.23 -3.04 -9.24
C MET A 214 3.74 -4.24 -8.45
N LEU A 215 2.85 -4.00 -7.50
CA LEU A 215 2.29 -5.02 -6.61
C LEU A 215 0.78 -5.06 -6.76
N PHE A 216 0.17 -6.15 -6.34
CA PHE A 216 -1.28 -6.31 -6.30
C PHE A 216 -1.68 -7.24 -5.15
N GLU A 217 -2.89 -7.07 -4.63
CA GLU A 217 -3.43 -7.94 -3.59
C GLU A 217 -3.72 -9.33 -4.14
N ASP A 218 -3.64 -10.36 -3.29
CA ASP A 218 -4.13 -11.69 -3.61
C ASP A 218 -5.62 -11.78 -3.30
N ALA A 219 -6.45 -11.74 -4.35
CA ALA A 219 -7.90 -11.84 -4.23
C ALA A 219 -8.40 -13.23 -3.76
N SER A 220 -7.52 -14.21 -3.58
CA SER A 220 -7.88 -15.55 -3.09
C SER A 220 -8.23 -15.58 -1.60
N PHE A 221 -7.80 -14.57 -0.84
CA PHE A 221 -8.10 -14.49 0.58
C PHE A 221 -9.47 -13.86 0.87
N ASP A 222 -10.19 -14.51 1.77
CA ASP A 222 -11.40 -13.91 2.35
C ASP A 222 -11.03 -12.64 3.13
N THR A 223 -11.87 -11.59 2.98
CA THR A 223 -11.68 -10.35 3.75
C THR A 223 -11.67 -10.62 5.25
N THR A 224 -10.73 -10.02 5.95
CA THR A 224 -10.65 -10.07 7.42
C THR A 224 -11.65 -9.15 8.13
N TYR A 225 -12.40 -8.32 7.39
CA TYR A 225 -13.46 -7.49 7.93
C TYR A 225 -14.65 -8.35 8.40
N LYS A 226 -14.93 -8.36 9.71
CA LYS A 226 -16.01 -9.17 10.32
C LYS A 226 -17.43 -8.77 9.92
N ASN A 227 -17.65 -7.58 9.38
CA ASN A 227 -18.98 -7.05 9.08
C ASN A 227 -19.43 -7.28 7.64
N LYS A 228 -19.33 -8.52 7.15
CA LYS A 228 -19.89 -8.91 5.83
C LYS A 228 -21.39 -8.56 5.65
N ASN A 229 -22.13 -8.35 6.74
CA ASN A 229 -23.60 -8.27 6.69
C ASN A 229 -24.19 -6.86 6.77
N LYS A 230 -23.41 -5.79 6.82
CA LYS A 230 -23.94 -4.43 7.00
C LYS A 230 -23.56 -3.39 5.95
N ILE A 231 -22.64 -3.70 5.07
CA ILE A 231 -22.30 -2.81 3.95
C ILE A 231 -22.95 -3.39 2.67
N THR A 232 -24.27 -3.33 2.61
CA THR A 232 -25.04 -4.05 1.60
C THR A 232 -25.13 -3.38 0.24
N VAL A 233 -24.48 -2.26 -0.02
CA VAL A 233 -24.58 -1.61 -1.34
C VAL A 233 -23.24 -1.30 -1.99
N GLY A 234 -22.13 -1.46 -1.28
CA GLY A 234 -20.83 -1.06 -1.81
C GLY A 234 -19.73 -2.12 -1.77
N VAL A 235 -19.85 -3.13 -0.90
CA VAL A 235 -18.74 -4.07 -0.64
C VAL A 235 -18.64 -5.17 -1.67
N GLU A 236 -19.74 -5.72 -2.13
CA GLU A 236 -19.68 -6.69 -3.25
C GLU A 236 -19.12 -6.01 -4.50
N THR A 237 -19.59 -4.80 -4.80
CA THR A 237 -19.09 -4.01 -5.92
C THR A 237 -17.67 -3.48 -5.72
N ALA A 238 -17.25 -3.19 -4.48
CA ALA A 238 -15.86 -2.76 -4.20
C ALA A 238 -14.89 -3.95 -4.27
N ASN A 239 -15.26 -5.10 -3.70
CA ASN A 239 -14.46 -6.33 -3.82
C ASN A 239 -14.35 -6.78 -5.28
N ASP A 240 -15.44 -6.70 -6.04
CA ASP A 240 -15.42 -6.99 -7.48
C ASP A 240 -14.51 -6.02 -8.23
N ALA A 241 -14.59 -4.72 -7.94
CA ALA A 241 -13.76 -3.71 -8.57
C ALA A 241 -12.28 -3.90 -8.23
N GLN A 242 -11.96 -4.23 -6.98
CA GLN A 242 -10.61 -4.52 -6.51
C GLN A 242 -10.07 -5.77 -7.20
N TYR A 243 -10.82 -6.85 -7.20
CA TYR A 243 -10.50 -8.09 -7.91
C TYR A 243 -10.25 -7.85 -9.41
N TRP A 244 -11.13 -7.12 -10.09
CA TRP A 244 -10.96 -6.81 -11.51
C TRP A 244 -9.74 -5.93 -11.77
N SER A 245 -9.46 -4.95 -10.91
CA SER A 245 -8.30 -4.08 -11.03
C SER A 245 -7.00 -4.85 -10.94
N HIS A 246 -6.89 -5.73 -9.94
CA HIS A 246 -5.68 -6.54 -9.76
C HIS A 246 -5.47 -7.50 -10.93
N ARG A 247 -6.56 -8.10 -11.40
CA ARG A 247 -6.51 -8.98 -12.57
C ARG A 247 -6.07 -8.25 -13.83
N LEU A 248 -6.58 -7.04 -14.07
CA LEU A 248 -6.17 -6.21 -15.20
C LEU A 248 -4.70 -5.79 -15.10
N ILE A 249 -4.23 -5.39 -13.94
CA ILE A 249 -2.83 -5.04 -13.74
C ILE A 249 -1.93 -6.26 -13.92
N ALA A 250 -2.30 -7.41 -13.34
CA ALA A 250 -1.58 -8.66 -13.54
C ALA A 250 -1.51 -9.07 -15.02
N GLU A 251 -2.62 -8.87 -15.77
CA GLU A 251 -2.67 -9.11 -17.21
C GLU A 251 -1.73 -8.16 -17.96
N GLN A 252 -1.69 -6.87 -17.60
CA GLN A 252 -0.77 -5.90 -18.21
C GLN A 252 0.69 -6.28 -17.99
N TRP A 253 1.05 -6.69 -16.77
CA TRP A 253 2.40 -7.18 -16.49
C TRP A 253 2.73 -8.42 -17.32
N ARG A 254 1.82 -9.38 -17.36
CA ARG A 254 1.98 -10.63 -18.12
C ARG A 254 2.15 -10.40 -19.60
N THR A 255 1.40 -9.46 -20.16
CA THR A 255 1.37 -9.19 -21.60
C THR A 255 2.47 -8.25 -22.04
N ASN A 256 2.74 -7.20 -21.28
CA ASN A 256 3.57 -6.08 -21.69
C ASN A 256 4.84 -5.90 -20.86
N GLY A 257 4.97 -6.55 -19.69
CA GLY A 257 6.08 -6.30 -18.77
C GLY A 257 7.44 -6.56 -19.39
N ALA A 258 7.59 -7.68 -20.09
CA ALA A 258 8.85 -8.04 -20.74
C ALA A 258 9.27 -7.09 -21.89
N THR A 259 8.33 -6.38 -22.50
CA THR A 259 8.54 -5.45 -23.60
C THR A 259 8.34 -3.99 -23.21
N LEU A 260 8.13 -3.72 -21.92
CA LEU A 260 7.90 -2.37 -21.42
C LEU A 260 9.05 -1.45 -21.77
N ASN A 261 8.77 -0.34 -22.44
CA ASN A 261 9.73 0.75 -22.53
C ASN A 261 9.79 1.45 -21.16
N PHE A 262 10.68 0.96 -20.31
CA PHE A 262 10.74 1.38 -18.91
C PHE A 262 11.02 2.89 -18.76
N LYS A 263 11.88 3.47 -19.60
CA LYS A 263 12.16 4.92 -19.56
C LYS A 263 10.91 5.75 -19.85
N ASP A 264 10.14 5.36 -20.85
CA ASP A 264 8.89 6.04 -21.20
C ASP A 264 7.83 5.84 -20.09
N ALA A 265 7.82 4.66 -19.47
CA ALA A 265 6.92 4.35 -18.36
C ALA A 265 7.21 5.20 -17.11
N MET A 266 8.48 5.53 -16.87
CA MET A 266 8.90 6.38 -15.73
C MET A 266 8.83 7.87 -16.03
N THR A 267 8.58 8.27 -17.28
CA THR A 267 8.38 9.68 -17.63
C THR A 267 7.00 10.12 -17.20
N LEU A 268 6.96 11.15 -16.32
CA LEU A 268 5.68 11.75 -15.91
C LEU A 268 4.98 12.34 -17.14
N LYS A 269 3.76 11.87 -17.37
CA LYS A 269 2.85 12.49 -18.36
C LYS A 269 1.96 13.47 -17.60
N GLU A 270 1.99 14.72 -18.05
CA GLU A 270 1.11 15.79 -17.57
C GLU A 270 -0.38 15.47 -17.76
#